data_0dd976f212ac3e55e5e5fd13e4d210cd
#
_entry.id   0dd976f212ac3e55e5e5fd13e4d210cd
#
_cell.length_a   1.000
_cell.length_b   1.000
_cell.length_c   1.000
_cell.angle_alpha   90.00
_cell.angle_beta   90.00
_cell.angle_gamma   90.00
#
_symmetry.space_group_name_H-M   'P 1'
#
loop_
_entity.id
_entity.type
_entity.pdbx_description
1 polymer ?
#
loop_
_entity_poly.entity_id
_entity_poly.type
_entity_poly.pdbx_seq_one_letter_code
_entity_poly.pdbx_strand_id
1 'polypeptide(L)'
;MISLRFSRPDRSDQSDRSGGSMSPFIVLGLLCIAMICASAGFAADDPAAAAFSKECAAKAAAADKAGTMAVKGKDGWLFFAGELRHIGAGRFWGENAAAASRAAKPEDADPLPAILDFKAQLDAAGIELLLVPVPPKAIVYPEMISDAASPGAEGLPPRLDPFHREFYEILRQNKIEVLDLVPAMIAARSDQAGAVFCKHDTHWSGRACVIAAKLIGERVKDRPWLKDRTRLELAAEERPVTIAGDLWKALGDQAIPRESLPLRFISMADGAGPVQPDRASPIVLLGDSHTLVFHAGGDDMLATGAGLADQLAMELGLAVDVMGVRGSGATPARISFFRRSQGDKQYLDAKKLVVWCFSAREFTEARGWRKVPIKPR
;
A
#
# COMPACT_ATOMS: atom_id res chain seq x y z
N MET A 1 63.92 -32.39 -27.10
CA MET A 1 64.67 -33.68 -27.07
C MET A 1 63.74 -34.74 -26.60
N ILE A 2 63.51 -35.72 -27.47
CA ILE A 2 63.13 -37.10 -27.25
C ILE A 2 61.70 -37.32 -26.69
N SER A 3 60.71 -37.63 -27.39
CA SER A 3 60.36 -38.60 -28.50
C SER A 3 60.12 -40.01 -28.00
N LEU A 4 59.02 -40.54 -28.52
CA LEU A 4 58.72 -41.94 -28.86
C LEU A 4 57.82 -42.68 -27.84
N ARG A 5 56.82 -43.40 -28.19
CA ARG A 5 56.12 -44.00 -29.35
C ARG A 5 55.36 -45.24 -28.91
N PHE A 6 54.14 -45.39 -29.39
CA PHE A 6 53.53 -46.62 -29.94
C PHE A 6 53.50 -47.91 -29.08
N SER A 7 52.38 -48.60 -28.93
CA SER A 7 51.81 -49.52 -29.95
C SER A 7 50.48 -50.14 -29.51
N ARG A 8 49.53 -50.25 -30.43
CA ARG A 8 48.53 -51.35 -30.54
C ARG A 8 49.25 -52.55 -31.20
N PRO A 9 48.78 -53.79 -31.16
CA PRO A 9 47.58 -54.34 -31.77
C PRO A 9 46.97 -55.51 -30.94
N ASP A 10 46.02 -56.34 -31.29
CA ASP A 10 45.27 -56.73 -32.48
C ASP A 10 44.19 -57.73 -32.10
N ARG A 11 43.25 -57.89 -32.96
CA ARG A 11 42.18 -58.81 -33.23
C ARG A 11 42.29 -60.27 -32.84
N SER A 12 41.15 -60.84 -32.57
CA SER A 12 40.48 -62.03 -33.27
C SER A 12 39.44 -62.65 -32.30
N ASP A 13 38.34 -63.09 -32.60
CA ASP A 13 37.49 -63.47 -33.70
C ASP A 13 36.49 -64.54 -33.16
N GLN A 14 35.23 -64.46 -33.58
CA GLN A 14 34.23 -65.49 -33.72
C GLN A 14 33.68 -66.29 -32.49
N SER A 15 32.45 -66.44 -32.26
CA SER A 15 31.30 -66.85 -33.06
C SER A 15 30.10 -67.24 -32.17
N ASP A 16 28.93 -66.95 -32.67
CA ASP A 16 27.65 -67.69 -32.65
C ASP A 16 26.98 -68.22 -31.39
N ARG A 17 25.81 -67.73 -31.13
CA ARG A 17 24.48 -68.41 -31.28
C ARG A 17 23.41 -67.83 -30.33
N SER A 18 22.39 -67.31 -30.95
CA SER A 18 20.96 -67.52 -30.72
C SER A 18 20.44 -67.53 -29.28
N GLY A 19 19.55 -66.66 -28.99
CA GLY A 19 18.61 -66.74 -27.87
C GLY A 19 17.84 -65.43 -27.71
N GLY A 20 16.68 -65.36 -28.36
CA GLY A 20 15.81 -64.18 -28.24
C GLY A 20 15.28 -63.97 -26.83
N SER A 21 15.27 -62.79 -26.41
CA SER A 21 14.38 -62.32 -25.35
C SER A 21 14.15 -60.81 -25.50
N MET A 22 12.90 -60.50 -25.45
CA MET A 22 12.27 -59.21 -25.68
C MET A 22 12.87 -58.10 -24.84
N SER A 23 13.20 -56.97 -25.49
CA SER A 23 13.42 -55.68 -24.82
C SER A 23 12.16 -55.21 -24.11
N PRO A 24 12.24 -54.79 -22.85
CA PRO A 24 11.21 -53.94 -22.30
C PRO A 24 11.48 -52.48 -22.75
N PHE A 25 10.57 -51.96 -23.54
CA PHE A 25 10.46 -50.51 -23.80
C PHE A 25 10.37 -49.77 -22.47
N ILE A 26 11.38 -48.96 -22.18
CA ILE A 26 11.30 -47.96 -21.15
C ILE A 26 10.36 -46.87 -21.68
N VAL A 27 9.10 -46.94 -21.31
CA VAL A 27 8.15 -45.83 -21.45
C VAL A 27 8.54 -44.80 -20.43
N LEU A 28 9.25 -43.75 -20.89
CA LEU A 28 9.49 -42.54 -20.12
C LEU A 28 8.14 -41.83 -20.01
N GLY A 29 7.39 -42.18 -18.97
CA GLY A 29 6.17 -41.46 -18.61
C GLY A 29 6.52 -40.05 -18.22
N LEU A 30 6.23 -39.07 -19.10
CA LEU A 30 6.10 -37.68 -18.74
C LEU A 30 4.98 -37.56 -17.68
N LEU A 31 5.38 -37.54 -16.41
CA LEU A 31 4.50 -37.07 -15.34
C LEU A 31 4.31 -35.58 -15.54
N CYS A 32 3.30 -35.17 -16.30
CA CYS A 32 2.73 -33.86 -16.23
C CYS A 32 2.17 -33.72 -14.81
N ILE A 33 2.98 -33.18 -13.89
CA ILE A 33 2.48 -32.58 -12.66
C ILE A 33 1.66 -31.40 -13.11
N ALA A 34 0.36 -31.62 -13.28
CA ALA A 34 -0.61 -30.55 -13.28
C ALA A 34 -0.50 -29.91 -11.90
N MET A 35 0.28 -28.81 -11.79
CA MET A 35 0.15 -27.87 -10.72
C MET A 35 -1.28 -27.35 -10.80
N ILE A 36 -2.16 -27.98 -10.04
CA ILE A 36 -3.44 -27.40 -9.68
C ILE A 36 -3.06 -26.18 -8.86
N CYS A 37 -2.92 -25.03 -9.53
CA CYS A 37 -3.09 -23.75 -8.90
C CYS A 37 -4.52 -23.78 -8.34
N ALA A 38 -4.66 -24.24 -7.09
CA ALA A 38 -5.79 -23.87 -6.29
C ALA A 38 -5.71 -22.33 -6.19
N SER A 39 -6.31 -21.64 -7.16
CA SER A 39 -6.76 -20.28 -6.98
C SER A 39 -7.65 -20.38 -5.75
N ALA A 40 -7.09 -19.98 -4.58
CA ALA A 40 -7.90 -19.66 -3.43
C ALA A 40 -8.88 -18.62 -3.96
N GLY A 41 -10.11 -19.04 -4.27
CA GLY A 41 -11.17 -18.15 -4.66
C GLY A 41 -11.25 -17.13 -3.55
N PHE A 42 -10.79 -15.92 -3.82
CA PHE A 42 -11.06 -14.81 -2.95
C PHE A 42 -12.56 -14.76 -2.90
N ALA A 43 -13.13 -14.96 -1.69
CA ALA A 43 -14.57 -15.13 -1.53
C ALA A 43 -15.27 -13.80 -1.82
N ALA A 44 -15.40 -13.46 -3.11
CA ALA A 44 -16.37 -12.46 -3.57
C ALA A 44 -17.79 -12.83 -3.11
N ASP A 45 -17.98 -14.11 -2.77
CA ASP A 45 -19.22 -14.69 -2.28
C ASP A 45 -19.30 -14.79 -0.74
N ASP A 46 -18.43 -14.09 0.02
CA ASP A 46 -18.55 -14.02 1.47
C ASP A 46 -19.82 -13.20 1.83
N PRO A 47 -20.88 -13.86 2.38
CA PRO A 47 -22.12 -13.18 2.72
C PRO A 47 -21.92 -12.04 3.73
N ALA A 48 -20.96 -12.17 4.64
CA ALA A 48 -20.66 -11.14 5.64
C ALA A 48 -20.04 -9.91 4.98
N ALA A 49 -19.07 -10.09 4.07
CA ALA A 49 -18.49 -8.99 3.31
C ALA A 49 -19.52 -8.31 2.40
N ALA A 50 -20.41 -9.08 1.76
CA ALA A 50 -21.47 -8.54 0.93
C ALA A 50 -22.48 -7.71 1.75
N ALA A 51 -22.90 -8.22 2.92
CA ALA A 51 -23.81 -7.51 3.82
C ALA A 51 -23.16 -6.21 4.34
N PHE A 52 -21.90 -6.27 4.74
CA PHE A 52 -21.14 -5.11 5.21
C PHE A 52 -20.98 -4.05 4.12
N SER A 53 -20.60 -4.44 2.90
CA SER A 53 -20.49 -3.55 1.74
C SER A 53 -21.82 -2.84 1.45
N LYS A 54 -22.94 -3.57 1.46
CA LYS A 54 -24.29 -3.00 1.27
C LYS A 54 -24.66 -2.00 2.37
N GLU A 55 -24.32 -2.28 3.62
CA GLU A 55 -24.56 -1.36 4.73
C GLU A 55 -23.73 -0.09 4.58
N CYS A 56 -22.43 -0.20 4.23
CA CYS A 56 -21.56 0.93 3.95
C CYS A 56 -22.12 1.81 2.82
N ALA A 57 -22.58 1.20 1.71
CA ALA A 57 -23.22 1.92 0.61
C ALA A 57 -24.45 2.71 1.05
N ALA A 58 -25.33 2.09 1.87
CA ALA A 58 -26.53 2.74 2.38
C ALA A 58 -26.20 3.93 3.30
N LYS A 59 -25.22 3.78 4.19
CA LYS A 59 -24.76 4.86 5.08
C LYS A 59 -24.12 6.01 4.29
N ALA A 60 -23.33 5.71 3.27
CA ALA A 60 -22.76 6.72 2.38
C ALA A 60 -23.85 7.51 1.62
N ALA A 61 -24.84 6.80 1.07
CA ALA A 61 -25.97 7.44 0.36
C ALA A 61 -26.81 8.32 1.29
N ALA A 62 -27.02 7.92 2.54
CA ALA A 62 -27.70 8.72 3.55
C ALA A 62 -26.91 10.00 3.89
N ALA A 63 -25.59 9.90 4.01
CA ALA A 63 -24.73 11.04 4.26
C ALA A 63 -24.69 12.02 3.08
N ASP A 64 -24.62 11.51 1.84
CA ASP A 64 -24.71 12.32 0.61
C ASP A 64 -26.03 13.09 0.55
N LYS A 65 -27.15 12.43 0.85
CA LYS A 65 -28.47 13.07 0.92
C LYS A 65 -28.57 14.16 1.99
N ALA A 66 -27.89 13.95 3.11
CA ALA A 66 -27.81 14.91 4.21
C ALA A 66 -26.79 16.04 3.98
N GLY A 67 -25.99 15.98 2.90
CA GLY A 67 -24.93 16.96 2.61
C GLY A 67 -23.78 16.94 3.62
N THR A 68 -23.51 15.80 4.28
CA THR A 68 -22.43 15.66 5.26
C THR A 68 -21.37 14.66 4.80
N MET A 69 -20.12 14.93 5.12
CA MET A 69 -19.04 13.96 4.91
C MET A 69 -18.82 13.04 6.11
N ALA A 70 -19.31 13.39 7.29
CA ALA A 70 -19.11 12.65 8.53
C ALA A 70 -20.30 11.74 8.83
N VAL A 71 -20.03 10.45 9.02
CA VAL A 71 -21.02 9.43 9.43
C VAL A 71 -20.71 9.01 10.85
N LYS A 72 -21.71 9.13 11.75
CA LYS A 72 -21.59 8.68 13.14
C LYS A 72 -21.59 7.16 13.20
N GLY A 73 -20.59 6.60 13.86
CA GLY A 73 -20.53 5.21 14.29
C GLY A 73 -20.82 5.05 15.77
N LYS A 74 -20.46 3.88 16.32
CA LYS A 74 -20.59 3.59 17.75
C LYS A 74 -19.45 4.20 18.56
N ASP A 75 -19.62 4.37 19.84
CA ASP A 75 -18.61 4.79 20.82
C ASP A 75 -17.83 6.06 20.43
N GLY A 76 -18.52 6.98 19.74
CA GLY A 76 -17.94 8.24 19.29
C GLY A 76 -17.06 8.16 18.03
N TRP A 77 -16.98 6.99 17.40
CA TRP A 77 -16.26 6.88 16.11
C TRP A 77 -16.98 7.64 15.01
N LEU A 78 -16.21 8.35 14.19
CA LEU A 78 -16.68 9.02 12.98
C LEU A 78 -16.01 8.40 11.75
N PHE A 79 -16.79 8.25 10.68
CA PHE A 79 -16.36 7.65 9.43
C PHE A 79 -16.56 8.63 8.28
N PHE A 80 -15.67 8.58 7.30
CA PHE A 80 -15.79 9.39 6.10
C PHE A 80 -16.76 8.72 5.09
N ALA A 81 -17.79 9.46 4.68
CA ALA A 81 -18.78 8.95 3.72
C ALA A 81 -18.16 8.45 2.42
N GLY A 82 -17.08 9.10 1.92
CA GLY A 82 -16.35 8.66 0.74
C GLY A 82 -15.68 7.30 0.90
N GLU A 83 -15.15 6.97 2.10
CA GLU A 83 -14.61 5.62 2.35
C GLU A 83 -15.70 4.56 2.41
N LEU A 84 -16.83 4.86 3.03
CA LEU A 84 -17.97 3.95 3.07
C LEU A 84 -18.53 3.70 1.66
N ARG A 85 -18.59 4.72 0.81
CA ARG A 85 -18.99 4.62 -0.58
C ARG A 85 -18.03 3.73 -1.37
N HIS A 86 -16.72 3.91 -1.18
CA HIS A 86 -15.70 3.07 -1.79
C HIS A 86 -15.87 1.58 -1.41
N ILE A 87 -16.08 1.26 -0.12
CA ILE A 87 -16.36 -0.11 0.33
C ILE A 87 -17.63 -0.65 -0.34
N GLY A 88 -18.65 0.19 -0.48
CA GLY A 88 -19.92 -0.15 -1.10
C GLY A 88 -19.88 -0.27 -2.62
N ALA A 89 -18.83 0.17 -3.29
CA ALA A 89 -18.75 0.18 -4.76
C ALA A 89 -18.50 -1.22 -5.37
N GLY A 90 -18.02 -2.17 -4.59
CA GLY A 90 -17.70 -3.51 -5.08
C GLY A 90 -16.42 -3.56 -5.93
N ARG A 91 -16.44 -4.34 -7.02
CA ARG A 91 -15.31 -4.45 -7.95
C ARG A 91 -15.12 -3.14 -8.71
N PHE A 92 -13.92 -2.57 -8.65
CA PHE A 92 -13.63 -1.21 -9.13
C PHE A 92 -12.60 -1.14 -10.27
N TRP A 93 -12.34 -2.25 -10.98
CA TRP A 93 -11.44 -2.31 -12.12
C TRP A 93 -12.08 -3.08 -13.28
N GLY A 94 -11.48 -3.00 -14.47
CA GLY A 94 -11.97 -3.61 -15.68
C GLY A 94 -13.32 -3.04 -16.10
N GLU A 95 -14.22 -3.88 -16.57
CA GLU A 95 -15.55 -3.49 -17.05
C GLU A 95 -16.44 -2.84 -15.97
N ASN A 96 -16.16 -3.12 -14.68
CA ASN A 96 -16.93 -2.55 -13.57
C ASN A 96 -16.45 -1.15 -13.16
N ALA A 97 -15.28 -0.73 -13.59
CA ALA A 97 -14.64 0.50 -13.13
C ALA A 97 -15.52 1.74 -13.33
N ALA A 98 -16.13 1.89 -14.51
CA ALA A 98 -16.96 3.05 -14.84
C ALA A 98 -18.19 3.21 -13.92
N ALA A 99 -18.78 2.10 -13.48
CA ALA A 99 -19.93 2.11 -12.57
C ALA A 99 -19.53 2.36 -11.10
N ALA A 100 -18.31 1.92 -10.71
CA ALA A 100 -17.80 2.03 -9.35
C ALA A 100 -17.12 3.38 -9.06
N SER A 101 -16.61 4.07 -10.08
CA SER A 101 -15.72 5.22 -9.95
C SER A 101 -16.45 6.55 -10.01
N ARG A 102 -15.90 7.54 -9.31
CA ARG A 102 -16.28 8.97 -9.43
C ARG A 102 -15.38 9.74 -10.41
N ALA A 103 -14.69 9.04 -11.28
CA ALA A 103 -13.89 9.67 -12.32
C ALA A 103 -14.79 10.58 -13.20
N ALA A 104 -14.24 11.74 -13.58
CA ALA A 104 -14.98 12.69 -14.43
C ALA A 104 -15.24 12.13 -15.83
N LYS A 105 -14.47 11.14 -16.26
CA LYS A 105 -14.59 10.47 -17.55
C LYS A 105 -14.50 8.96 -17.38
N PRO A 106 -15.35 8.17 -18.05
CA PRO A 106 -15.34 6.71 -17.95
C PRO A 106 -14.00 6.06 -18.30
N GLU A 107 -13.27 6.62 -19.29
CA GLU A 107 -11.95 6.13 -19.70
C GLU A 107 -10.86 6.30 -18.63
N ASP A 108 -11.06 7.18 -17.66
CA ASP A 108 -10.18 7.44 -16.55
C ASP A 108 -10.63 6.70 -15.26
N ALA A 109 -11.65 5.85 -15.33
CA ALA A 109 -12.26 5.21 -14.16
C ALA A 109 -11.41 4.06 -13.59
N ASP A 110 -10.78 3.27 -14.47
CA ASP A 110 -10.00 2.09 -14.09
C ASP A 110 -8.60 2.49 -13.58
N PRO A 111 -8.26 2.18 -12.31
CA PRO A 111 -6.93 2.48 -11.77
C PRO A 111 -5.82 1.62 -12.41
N LEU A 112 -6.12 0.40 -12.86
CA LEU A 112 -5.13 -0.58 -13.27
C LEU A 112 -4.25 -0.09 -14.43
N PRO A 113 -4.77 0.41 -15.56
CA PRO A 113 -3.95 0.86 -16.69
C PRO A 113 -2.99 2.00 -16.33
N ALA A 114 -3.40 2.89 -15.42
CA ALA A 114 -2.57 4.02 -14.99
C ALA A 114 -1.49 3.60 -13.99
N ILE A 115 -1.75 2.61 -13.14
CA ILE A 115 -0.77 2.04 -12.22
C ILE A 115 0.29 1.25 -13.01
N LEU A 116 -0.13 0.44 -13.98
CA LEU A 116 0.79 -0.32 -14.85
C LEU A 116 1.67 0.59 -15.70
N ASP A 117 1.11 1.66 -16.24
CA ASP A 117 1.87 2.68 -17.00
C ASP A 117 2.94 3.35 -16.13
N PHE A 118 2.58 3.75 -14.90
CA PHE A 118 3.53 4.37 -13.98
C PHE A 118 4.65 3.40 -13.59
N LYS A 119 4.30 2.13 -13.28
CA LYS A 119 5.28 1.07 -13.01
C LYS A 119 6.25 0.89 -14.16
N ALA A 120 5.76 0.76 -15.39
CA ALA A 120 6.59 0.57 -16.58
C ALA A 120 7.57 1.74 -16.80
N GLN A 121 7.13 2.97 -16.55
CA GLN A 121 7.98 4.16 -16.66
C GLN A 121 9.06 4.20 -15.57
N LEU A 122 8.71 3.82 -14.32
CA LEU A 122 9.66 3.72 -13.22
C LEU A 122 10.71 2.63 -13.50
N ASP A 123 10.29 1.46 -13.99
CA ASP A 123 11.21 0.37 -14.37
C ASP A 123 12.20 0.81 -15.44
N ALA A 124 11.73 1.52 -16.47
CA ALA A 124 12.58 2.07 -17.51
C ALA A 124 13.58 3.12 -16.99
N ALA A 125 13.32 3.71 -15.83
CA ALA A 125 14.21 4.62 -15.13
C ALA A 125 15.09 3.92 -14.06
N GLY A 126 14.96 2.60 -13.88
CA GLY A 126 15.66 1.85 -12.83
C GLY A 126 15.19 2.16 -11.41
N ILE A 127 13.93 2.56 -11.25
CA ILE A 127 13.31 2.95 -9.99
C ILE A 127 12.28 1.89 -9.59
N GLU A 128 12.39 1.36 -8.38
CA GLU A 128 11.41 0.42 -7.81
C GLU A 128 10.11 1.12 -7.42
N LEU A 129 9.00 0.39 -7.45
CA LEU A 129 7.69 0.86 -6.96
C LEU A 129 7.20 -0.05 -5.84
N LEU A 130 6.93 0.54 -4.68
CA LEU A 130 6.18 -0.07 -3.59
C LEU A 130 4.85 0.66 -3.43
N LEU A 131 3.75 -0.03 -3.72
CA LEU A 131 2.40 0.51 -3.53
C LEU A 131 1.93 0.22 -2.10
N VAL A 132 1.47 1.25 -1.40
CA VAL A 132 1.03 1.17 0.00
C VAL A 132 -0.38 1.78 0.13
N PRO A 133 -1.43 1.05 -0.21
CA PRO A 133 -2.79 1.53 -0.02
C PRO A 133 -3.15 1.56 1.46
N VAL A 134 -3.52 2.72 1.97
CA VAL A 134 -4.04 2.87 3.34
C VAL A 134 -5.49 2.37 3.35
N PRO A 135 -5.83 1.33 4.13
CA PRO A 135 -7.17 0.77 4.12
C PRO A 135 -8.20 1.77 4.66
N PRO A 136 -9.47 1.66 4.23
CA PRO A 136 -10.55 2.40 4.86
C PRO A 136 -10.66 2.09 6.36
N LYS A 137 -10.93 3.10 7.19
CA LYS A 137 -11.11 2.95 8.63
C LYS A 137 -12.11 1.85 8.98
N ALA A 138 -13.22 1.79 8.26
CA ALA A 138 -14.29 0.81 8.49
C ALA A 138 -13.89 -0.64 8.18
N ILE A 139 -12.82 -0.89 7.43
CA ILE A 139 -12.26 -2.25 7.25
C ILE A 139 -11.48 -2.71 8.49
N VAL A 140 -10.89 -1.77 9.22
CA VAL A 140 -10.12 -2.07 10.44
C VAL A 140 -11.00 -2.07 11.69
N TYR A 141 -12.05 -1.24 11.71
CA TYR A 141 -13.01 -1.10 12.80
C TYR A 141 -14.46 -1.31 12.32
N PRO A 142 -14.78 -2.47 11.71
CA PRO A 142 -16.08 -2.67 11.07
C PRO A 142 -17.23 -2.71 12.09
N GLU A 143 -17.00 -3.23 13.30
CA GLU A 143 -18.00 -3.28 14.37
C GLU A 143 -18.41 -1.90 14.88
N MET A 144 -17.58 -0.88 14.67
CA MET A 144 -17.89 0.50 15.05
C MET A 144 -18.87 1.18 14.09
N ILE A 145 -19.12 0.58 12.93
CA ILE A 145 -20.06 1.11 11.93
C ILE A 145 -21.19 0.13 11.57
N SER A 146 -21.02 -1.16 11.84
CA SER A 146 -21.99 -2.22 11.49
C SER A 146 -22.22 -3.17 12.67
N ASP A 147 -23.47 -3.59 12.90
CA ASP A 147 -23.82 -4.62 13.86
C ASP A 147 -23.53 -6.04 13.33
N ALA A 148 -23.50 -6.19 12.01
CA ALA A 148 -23.23 -7.47 11.35
C ALA A 148 -21.75 -7.86 11.35
N ALA A 149 -20.84 -6.94 11.70
CA ALA A 149 -19.39 -7.13 11.64
C ALA A 149 -18.77 -7.31 13.04
N SER A 150 -19.38 -8.13 13.89
CA SER A 150 -18.87 -8.40 15.24
C SER A 150 -17.53 -9.11 15.21
N PRO A 151 -16.60 -8.79 16.12
CA PRO A 151 -15.34 -9.52 16.27
C PRO A 151 -15.60 -11.01 16.52
N GLY A 152 -14.76 -11.87 15.95
CA GLY A 152 -14.80 -13.31 16.18
C GLY A 152 -14.33 -13.70 17.59
N ALA A 153 -14.20 -15.00 17.84
CA ALA A 153 -13.83 -15.55 19.15
C ALA A 153 -12.47 -15.05 19.69
N GLU A 154 -11.57 -14.63 18.80
CA GLU A 154 -10.26 -14.07 19.15
C GLU A 154 -10.29 -12.54 19.38
N GLY A 155 -11.46 -11.93 19.37
CA GLY A 155 -11.62 -10.47 19.53
C GLY A 155 -11.20 -9.65 18.31
N LEU A 156 -10.80 -10.30 17.21
CA LEU A 156 -10.42 -9.62 15.96
C LEU A 156 -11.59 -9.65 14.96
N PRO A 157 -11.80 -8.57 14.20
CA PRO A 157 -12.83 -8.55 13.18
C PRO A 157 -12.43 -9.42 11.99
N PRO A 158 -13.40 -9.97 11.25
CA PRO A 158 -13.12 -10.62 9.98
C PRO A 158 -12.60 -9.63 8.95
N ARG A 159 -11.91 -10.13 7.94
CA ARG A 159 -11.46 -9.35 6.79
C ARG A 159 -12.60 -9.15 5.80
N LEU A 160 -13.15 -7.94 5.70
CA LEU A 160 -14.35 -7.61 4.91
C LEU A 160 -14.02 -6.81 3.62
N ASP A 161 -12.81 -7.00 3.07
CA ASP A 161 -12.30 -6.29 1.89
C ASP A 161 -11.91 -7.22 0.71
N PRO A 162 -12.80 -8.13 0.23
CA PRO A 162 -12.45 -9.13 -0.78
C PRO A 162 -11.95 -8.50 -2.08
N PHE A 163 -12.53 -7.40 -2.52
CA PHE A 163 -12.14 -6.73 -3.77
C PHE A 163 -10.77 -6.07 -3.69
N HIS A 164 -10.36 -5.52 -2.53
CA HIS A 164 -8.98 -5.04 -2.37
C HIS A 164 -7.98 -6.19 -2.48
N ARG A 165 -8.25 -7.32 -1.82
CA ARG A 165 -7.38 -8.50 -1.86
C ARG A 165 -7.23 -9.02 -3.29
N GLU A 166 -8.33 -9.12 -4.04
CA GLU A 166 -8.32 -9.53 -5.45
C GLU A 166 -7.52 -8.53 -6.30
N PHE A 167 -7.75 -7.24 -6.13
CA PHE A 167 -7.02 -6.21 -6.89
C PHE A 167 -5.52 -6.19 -6.57
N TYR A 168 -5.14 -6.36 -5.30
CA TYR A 168 -3.73 -6.46 -4.91
C TYR A 168 -3.05 -7.68 -5.51
N GLU A 169 -3.78 -8.79 -5.66
CA GLU A 169 -3.25 -9.97 -6.33
C GLU A 169 -3.04 -9.72 -7.83
N ILE A 170 -3.97 -9.05 -8.50
CA ILE A 170 -3.79 -8.61 -9.90
C ILE A 170 -2.55 -7.73 -10.04
N LEU A 171 -2.32 -6.80 -9.13
CA LEU A 171 -1.13 -5.96 -9.14
C LEU A 171 0.16 -6.77 -8.95
N ARG A 172 0.18 -7.74 -8.02
CA ARG A 172 1.34 -8.63 -7.78
C ARG A 172 1.65 -9.50 -9.00
N GLN A 173 0.63 -10.04 -9.68
CA GLN A 173 0.77 -10.78 -10.94
C GLN A 173 1.41 -9.91 -12.04
N ASN A 174 1.20 -8.61 -11.98
CA ASN A 174 1.83 -7.61 -12.85
C ASN A 174 3.15 -7.05 -12.27
N LYS A 175 3.79 -7.78 -11.34
CA LYS A 175 5.10 -7.46 -10.74
C LYS A 175 5.14 -6.11 -10.00
N ILE A 176 4.00 -5.68 -9.48
CA ILE A 176 3.92 -4.53 -8.58
C ILE A 176 3.94 -5.03 -7.14
N GLU A 177 4.92 -4.59 -6.38
CA GLU A 177 4.97 -4.88 -4.96
C GLU A 177 3.88 -4.08 -4.24
N VAL A 178 2.98 -4.77 -3.53
CA VAL A 178 1.89 -4.17 -2.75
C VAL A 178 2.04 -4.54 -1.29
N LEU A 179 2.15 -3.54 -0.44
CA LEU A 179 2.11 -3.69 1.01
C LEU A 179 0.66 -3.58 1.50
N ASP A 180 0.05 -4.71 1.78
CA ASP A 180 -1.27 -4.77 2.41
C ASP A 180 -1.16 -4.52 3.92
N LEU A 181 -1.66 -3.39 4.37
CA LEU A 181 -1.59 -2.96 5.77
C LEU A 181 -2.70 -3.55 6.65
N VAL A 182 -3.78 -4.09 6.06
CA VAL A 182 -4.96 -4.53 6.82
C VAL A 182 -4.63 -5.55 7.90
N PRO A 183 -3.86 -6.63 7.65
CA PRO A 183 -3.55 -7.62 8.69
C PRO A 183 -2.83 -7.01 9.89
N ALA A 184 -1.82 -6.16 9.64
CA ALA A 184 -1.04 -5.53 10.70
C ALA A 184 -1.87 -4.51 11.49
N MET A 185 -2.74 -3.75 10.81
CA MET A 185 -3.62 -2.78 11.46
C MET A 185 -4.72 -3.46 12.29
N ILE A 186 -5.32 -4.55 11.81
CA ILE A 186 -6.28 -5.33 12.59
C ILE A 186 -5.59 -5.91 13.84
N ALA A 187 -4.40 -6.45 13.72
CA ALA A 187 -3.66 -7.00 14.86
C ALA A 187 -3.30 -5.93 15.91
N ALA A 188 -3.02 -4.70 15.49
CA ALA A 188 -2.58 -3.62 16.38
C ALA A 188 -3.71 -2.65 16.81
N ARG A 189 -4.95 -2.84 16.34
CA ARG A 189 -6.07 -1.89 16.52
C ARG A 189 -6.43 -1.59 17.98
N SER A 190 -6.17 -2.55 18.87
CA SER A 190 -6.46 -2.48 20.33
C SER A 190 -5.19 -2.43 21.17
N ASP A 191 -4.04 -2.06 20.56
CA ASP A 191 -2.76 -1.95 21.25
C ASP A 191 -2.82 -0.82 22.31
N GLN A 192 -2.11 -1.02 23.43
CA GLN A 192 -1.93 0.00 24.45
C GLN A 192 -1.24 1.27 23.93
N ALA A 193 -0.47 1.15 22.85
CA ALA A 193 0.15 2.29 22.16
C ALA A 193 -0.85 3.16 21.37
N GLY A 194 -2.15 2.85 21.42
CA GLY A 194 -3.23 3.62 20.82
C GLY A 194 -3.83 2.99 19.56
N ALA A 195 -5.01 3.49 19.20
CA ALA A 195 -5.73 3.06 18.01
C ALA A 195 -4.94 3.39 16.74
N VAL A 196 -5.10 2.57 15.67
CA VAL A 196 -4.40 2.78 14.38
C VAL A 196 -5.12 3.78 13.46
N PHE A 197 -6.32 4.23 13.81
CA PHE A 197 -7.01 5.34 13.16
C PHE A 197 -7.45 6.38 14.18
N CYS A 198 -7.48 7.64 13.78
CA CYS A 198 -8.13 8.70 14.54
C CYS A 198 -9.65 8.43 14.58
N LYS A 199 -10.27 8.57 15.76
CA LYS A 199 -11.74 8.40 15.88
C LYS A 199 -12.48 9.50 15.12
N HIS A 200 -11.97 10.72 15.19
CA HIS A 200 -12.65 11.94 14.78
C HIS A 200 -12.08 12.56 13.49
N ASP A 201 -11.14 11.89 12.84
CA ASP A 201 -10.49 12.36 11.62
C ASP A 201 -10.48 11.27 10.54
N THR A 202 -10.41 11.64 9.27
CA THR A 202 -10.35 10.69 8.14
C THR A 202 -9.06 9.88 8.14
N HIS A 203 -7.99 10.42 8.71
CA HIS A 203 -6.66 9.83 8.58
C HIS A 203 -6.40 8.73 9.61
N TRP A 204 -5.43 7.92 9.29
CA TRP A 204 -4.79 7.02 10.26
C TRP A 204 -4.15 7.78 11.41
N SER A 205 -3.82 7.10 12.50
CA SER A 205 -3.16 7.70 13.66
C SER A 205 -1.63 7.65 13.54
N GLY A 206 -0.94 8.30 14.47
CA GLY A 206 0.53 8.18 14.60
C GLY A 206 0.99 6.74 14.82
N ARG A 207 0.17 5.90 15.50
CA ARG A 207 0.46 4.47 15.67
C ARG A 207 0.52 3.74 14.33
N ALA A 208 -0.41 4.01 13.43
CA ALA A 208 -0.39 3.43 12.09
C ALA A 208 0.81 3.91 11.26
N CYS A 209 1.21 5.19 11.41
CA CYS A 209 2.44 5.69 10.76
C CYS A 209 3.68 4.91 11.20
N VAL A 210 3.82 4.60 12.50
CA VAL A 210 4.91 3.75 13.02
C VAL A 210 4.87 2.34 12.43
N ILE A 211 3.70 1.70 12.40
CA ILE A 211 3.53 0.36 11.84
C ILE A 211 3.87 0.35 10.34
N ALA A 212 3.33 1.28 9.59
CA ALA A 212 3.58 1.39 8.14
C ALA A 212 5.07 1.62 7.85
N ALA A 213 5.72 2.55 8.57
CA ALA A 213 7.15 2.82 8.42
C ALA A 213 8.00 1.57 8.69
N LYS A 214 7.71 0.85 9.77
CA LYS A 214 8.41 -0.40 10.10
C LYS A 214 8.24 -1.45 9.01
N LEU A 215 7.03 -1.66 8.51
CA LEU A 215 6.75 -2.63 7.45
C LEU A 215 7.40 -2.24 6.12
N ILE A 216 7.45 -0.95 5.79
CA ILE A 216 8.16 -0.45 4.62
C ILE A 216 9.67 -0.63 4.83
N GLY A 217 10.20 -0.27 6.00
CA GLY A 217 11.60 -0.45 6.37
C GLY A 217 12.05 -1.90 6.20
N GLU A 218 11.28 -2.87 6.70
CA GLU A 218 11.55 -4.31 6.53
C GLU A 218 11.62 -4.75 5.06
N ARG A 219 10.86 -4.11 4.16
CA ARG A 219 10.87 -4.41 2.71
C ARG A 219 12.10 -3.87 2.00
N VAL A 220 12.73 -2.81 2.53
CA VAL A 220 13.80 -2.10 1.82
C VAL A 220 15.17 -2.16 2.51
N LYS A 221 15.25 -2.59 3.78
CA LYS A 221 16.49 -2.59 4.59
C LYS A 221 17.67 -3.30 3.93
N ASP A 222 17.42 -4.33 3.13
CA ASP A 222 18.47 -5.13 2.48
C ASP A 222 18.84 -4.64 1.08
N ARG A 223 18.25 -3.54 0.61
CA ARG A 223 18.57 -2.99 -0.71
C ARG A 223 20.01 -2.49 -0.74
N PRO A 224 20.83 -2.89 -1.75
CA PRO A 224 22.25 -2.52 -1.81
C PRO A 224 22.49 -1.01 -1.74
N TRP A 225 21.63 -0.22 -2.42
CA TRP A 225 21.75 1.24 -2.47
C TRP A 225 21.46 1.94 -1.12
N LEU A 226 20.91 1.22 -0.13
CA LEU A 226 20.66 1.73 1.23
C LEU A 226 21.84 1.47 2.19
N LYS A 227 22.59 0.38 1.97
CA LYS A 227 23.63 -0.12 2.91
C LYS A 227 24.78 0.86 3.11
N ASP A 228 25.20 1.55 2.07
CA ASP A 228 26.38 2.43 2.08
C ASP A 228 26.04 3.90 2.40
N ARG A 229 24.81 4.16 2.86
CA ARG A 229 24.37 5.52 3.18
C ARG A 229 24.75 5.92 4.60
N THR A 230 25.27 7.14 4.76
CA THR A 230 25.42 7.75 6.09
C THR A 230 24.04 7.88 6.72
N ARG A 231 23.93 7.36 7.95
CA ARG A 231 22.66 7.43 8.70
C ARG A 231 22.57 8.72 9.49
N LEU A 232 21.35 9.27 9.55
CA LEU A 232 21.02 10.36 10.44
C LEU A 232 21.00 9.87 11.89
N GLU A 233 21.51 10.68 12.80
CA GLU A 233 21.32 10.48 14.23
C GLU A 233 20.01 11.11 14.66
N LEU A 234 19.04 10.29 15.03
CA LEU A 234 17.66 10.70 15.31
C LEU A 234 17.28 10.33 16.74
N ALA A 235 16.44 11.17 17.33
CA ALA A 235 15.79 10.94 18.61
C ALA A 235 14.28 10.80 18.43
N ALA A 236 13.65 10.02 19.33
CA ALA A 236 12.21 9.82 19.34
C ALA A 236 11.64 10.17 20.72
N GLU A 237 10.53 10.91 20.75
CA GLU A 237 9.80 11.27 21.95
C GLU A 237 8.30 10.99 21.77
N GLU A 238 7.69 10.31 22.73
CA GLU A 238 6.25 10.08 22.73
C GLU A 238 5.56 11.10 23.64
N ARG A 239 4.53 11.76 23.10
CA ARG A 239 3.69 12.68 23.87
C ARG A 239 2.26 12.75 23.32
N PRO A 240 1.26 13.03 24.18
CA PRO A 240 -0.12 13.18 23.74
C PRO A 240 -0.32 14.50 22.99
N VAL A 241 -1.18 14.44 21.95
CA VAL A 241 -1.64 15.61 21.20
C VAL A 241 -3.15 15.59 21.12
N THR A 242 -3.79 16.71 21.46
CA THR A 242 -5.23 16.89 21.28
C THR A 242 -5.50 17.45 19.89
N ILE A 243 -6.32 16.75 19.11
CA ILE A 243 -6.63 17.12 17.73
C ILE A 243 -8.09 17.59 17.57
N ALA A 244 -8.31 18.43 16.57
CA ALA A 244 -9.63 18.74 16.03
C ALA A 244 -9.71 18.13 14.62
N GLY A 245 -10.14 16.87 14.53
CA GLY A 245 -10.19 16.14 13.29
C GLY A 245 -11.15 16.74 12.25
N ASP A 246 -10.92 16.40 10.99
CA ASP A 246 -11.73 16.91 9.86
C ASP A 246 -13.20 16.45 9.95
N LEU A 247 -13.46 15.20 10.37
CA LEU A 247 -14.81 14.69 10.57
C LEU A 247 -15.51 15.33 11.78
N TRP A 248 -14.75 15.62 12.86
CA TRP A 248 -15.27 16.34 14.01
C TRP A 248 -15.67 17.77 13.62
N LYS A 249 -14.83 18.47 12.86
CA LYS A 249 -15.13 19.80 12.33
C LYS A 249 -16.36 19.77 11.40
N ALA A 250 -16.43 18.79 10.49
CA ALA A 250 -17.54 18.64 9.56
C ALA A 250 -18.86 18.30 10.24
N LEU A 251 -18.83 17.57 11.36
CA LEU A 251 -20.02 17.26 12.15
C LEU A 251 -20.57 18.47 12.91
N GLY A 252 -19.68 19.36 13.37
CA GLY A 252 -20.05 20.58 14.08
C GLY A 252 -20.64 20.38 15.47
N ASP A 253 -20.60 19.15 16.01
CA ASP A 253 -21.17 18.79 17.31
C ASP A 253 -20.17 19.03 18.44
N GLN A 254 -20.27 20.18 19.11
CA GLN A 254 -19.37 20.57 20.19
C GLN A 254 -19.53 19.75 21.47
N ALA A 255 -20.57 18.93 21.60
CA ALA A 255 -20.73 18.00 22.73
C ALA A 255 -19.76 16.81 22.64
N ILE A 256 -19.21 16.53 21.48
CA ILE A 256 -18.17 15.52 21.31
C ILE A 256 -16.82 16.13 21.69
N PRO A 257 -16.12 15.62 22.72
CA PRO A 257 -14.82 16.16 23.12
C PRO A 257 -13.79 15.91 22.03
N ARG A 258 -12.78 16.77 21.94
CA ARG A 258 -11.65 16.56 21.05
C ARG A 258 -10.88 15.30 21.42
N GLU A 259 -10.35 14.65 20.42
CA GLU A 259 -9.58 13.41 20.59
C GLU A 259 -8.14 13.72 21.04
N SER A 260 -7.62 12.94 21.99
CA SER A 260 -6.21 12.96 22.39
C SER A 260 -5.54 11.69 21.92
N LEU A 261 -4.42 11.82 21.19
CA LEU A 261 -3.67 10.74 20.60
C LEU A 261 -2.22 10.72 21.10
N PRO A 262 -1.63 9.57 21.42
CA PRO A 262 -0.20 9.46 21.57
C PRO A 262 0.48 9.57 20.20
N LEU A 263 1.44 10.47 20.07
CA LEU A 263 2.26 10.63 18.87
C LEU A 263 3.73 10.45 19.21
N ARG A 264 4.45 9.70 18.36
CA ARG A 264 5.91 9.55 18.41
C ARG A 264 6.55 10.59 17.50
N PHE A 265 7.16 11.61 18.10
CA PHE A 265 7.87 12.67 17.40
C PHE A 265 9.30 12.26 17.11
N ILE A 266 9.76 12.50 15.88
CA ILE A 266 11.12 12.27 15.44
C ILE A 266 11.82 13.60 15.18
N SER A 267 13.02 13.75 15.72
CA SER A 267 13.86 14.93 15.57
C SER A 267 15.30 14.54 15.35
N MET A 268 16.11 15.49 14.90
CA MET A 268 17.56 15.36 14.91
C MET A 268 18.07 15.26 16.34
N ALA A 269 19.01 14.34 16.61
CA ALA A 269 19.54 14.09 17.96
C ALA A 269 20.36 15.27 18.51
N ASP A 270 20.90 16.13 17.64
CA ASP A 270 21.63 17.35 17.98
C ASP A 270 20.71 18.53 18.37
N GLY A 271 19.39 18.33 18.37
CA GLY A 271 18.43 19.38 18.69
C GLY A 271 18.09 20.33 17.55
N ALA A 272 18.51 20.07 16.32
CA ALA A 272 18.19 20.91 15.16
C ALA A 272 16.69 20.89 14.75
N GLY A 273 15.85 20.13 15.47
CA GLY A 273 14.42 20.07 15.26
C GLY A 273 13.96 18.89 14.42
N PRO A 274 12.75 18.94 13.83
CA PRO A 274 12.16 17.86 13.02
C PRO A 274 13.00 17.57 11.78
N VAL A 275 12.99 16.30 11.35
CA VAL A 275 13.65 15.86 10.10
C VAL A 275 13.02 16.60 8.92
N GLN A 276 13.83 17.26 8.12
CA GLN A 276 13.35 17.93 6.91
C GLN A 276 13.37 16.96 5.72
N PRO A 277 12.36 17.01 4.82
CA PRO A 277 12.38 16.23 3.59
C PRO A 277 13.65 16.52 2.75
N ASP A 278 14.26 15.47 2.21
CA ASP A 278 15.45 15.61 1.38
C ASP A 278 15.15 15.27 -0.09
N ARG A 279 15.18 16.30 -0.94
CA ARG A 279 15.00 16.14 -2.39
C ARG A 279 16.05 15.25 -3.05
N ALA A 280 17.23 15.12 -2.48
CA ALA A 280 18.31 14.26 -2.98
C ALA A 280 18.16 12.80 -2.51
N SER A 281 17.23 12.51 -1.60
CA SER A 281 16.97 11.16 -1.12
C SER A 281 16.71 10.18 -2.26
N PRO A 282 17.22 8.94 -2.18
CA PRO A 282 16.89 7.89 -3.14
C PRO A 282 15.44 7.38 -3.03
N ILE A 283 14.75 7.74 -1.94
CA ILE A 283 13.37 7.34 -1.67
C ILE A 283 12.44 8.52 -1.83
N VAL A 284 11.44 8.35 -2.68
CA VAL A 284 10.31 9.27 -2.80
C VAL A 284 9.12 8.70 -2.06
N LEU A 285 8.58 9.45 -1.09
CA LEU A 285 7.28 9.18 -0.49
C LEU A 285 6.23 10.00 -1.26
N LEU A 286 5.52 9.32 -2.15
CA LEU A 286 4.50 9.91 -3.02
C LEU A 286 3.12 9.55 -2.51
N GLY A 287 2.15 10.48 -2.49
CA GLY A 287 0.79 10.10 -2.12
C GLY A 287 -0.17 11.26 -1.85
N ASP A 288 -1.16 10.97 -0.99
CA ASP A 288 -2.18 11.92 -0.56
C ASP A 288 -1.87 12.53 0.82
N SER A 289 -2.91 13.03 1.48
CA SER A 289 -2.81 13.60 2.82
C SER A 289 -2.37 12.61 3.90
N HIS A 290 -2.48 11.29 3.68
CA HIS A 290 -1.95 10.28 4.62
C HIS A 290 -0.42 10.32 4.70
N THR A 291 0.28 10.84 3.67
CA THR A 291 1.72 11.08 3.72
C THR A 291 2.09 12.38 4.43
N LEU A 292 1.12 13.27 4.64
CA LEU A 292 1.30 14.61 5.18
C LEU A 292 0.83 14.75 6.63
N VAL A 293 -0.21 13.98 7.03
CA VAL A 293 -0.77 14.05 8.39
C VAL A 293 0.32 13.74 9.42
N PHE A 294 0.36 14.55 10.50
CA PHE A 294 1.37 14.56 11.55
C PHE A 294 2.81 14.88 11.09
N HIS A 295 3.02 15.16 9.80
CA HIS A 295 4.31 15.57 9.23
C HIS A 295 4.33 17.04 8.84
N ALA A 296 3.34 17.48 8.05
CA ALA A 296 3.36 18.83 7.46
C ALA A 296 2.90 19.95 8.39
N GLY A 297 2.24 19.62 9.50
CA GLY A 297 1.75 20.58 10.46
C GLY A 297 0.55 21.41 9.99
N GLY A 298 0.19 22.42 10.80
CA GLY A 298 -1.00 23.22 10.59
C GLY A 298 -2.28 22.54 11.06
N ASP A 299 -3.41 23.27 10.97
CA ASP A 299 -4.69 22.84 11.54
C ASP A 299 -5.31 21.61 10.86
N ASP A 300 -4.94 21.34 9.62
CA ASP A 300 -5.46 20.25 8.80
C ASP A 300 -4.53 19.04 8.71
N MET A 301 -3.22 19.20 9.01
CA MET A 301 -2.27 18.08 9.10
C MET A 301 -1.86 17.77 10.55
N LEU A 302 -2.47 18.41 11.52
CA LEU A 302 -2.59 18.10 12.94
C LEU A 302 -1.31 18.23 13.77
N ALA A 303 -0.14 17.85 13.26
CA ALA A 303 1.16 17.95 13.93
C ALA A 303 2.32 17.97 12.92
N THR A 304 3.55 18.22 13.43
CA THR A 304 4.79 18.17 12.64
C THR A 304 5.77 17.20 13.30
N GLY A 305 6.46 16.38 12.52
CA GLY A 305 7.54 15.52 13.01
C GLY A 305 7.10 14.16 13.57
N ALA A 306 5.83 13.75 13.34
CA ALA A 306 5.29 12.48 13.84
C ALA A 306 4.56 11.66 12.74
N GLY A 307 4.58 12.10 11.49
CA GLY A 307 3.92 11.43 10.36
C GLY A 307 4.74 10.30 9.74
N LEU A 308 4.21 9.70 8.67
CA LEU A 308 4.87 8.58 8.00
C LEU A 308 6.29 8.91 7.54
N ALA A 309 6.53 10.11 7.00
CA ALA A 309 7.86 10.52 6.54
C ALA A 309 8.89 10.53 7.68
N ASP A 310 8.48 11.00 8.86
CA ASP A 310 9.31 11.09 10.04
C ASP A 310 9.63 9.70 10.60
N GLN A 311 8.62 8.82 10.65
CA GLN A 311 8.81 7.44 11.08
C GLN A 311 9.69 6.66 10.10
N LEU A 312 9.55 6.89 8.78
CA LEU A 312 10.44 6.30 7.77
C LEU A 312 11.88 6.78 7.94
N ALA A 313 12.09 8.05 8.24
CA ALA A 313 13.44 8.55 8.52
C ALA A 313 14.08 7.81 9.70
N MET A 314 13.31 7.55 10.77
CA MET A 314 13.79 6.80 11.93
C MET A 314 14.11 5.34 11.59
N GLU A 315 13.27 4.65 10.81
CA GLU A 315 13.48 3.24 10.44
C GLU A 315 14.65 3.06 9.45
N LEU A 316 14.82 3.99 8.52
CA LEU A 316 15.80 3.89 7.43
C LEU A 316 17.11 4.64 7.74
N GLY A 317 17.12 5.52 8.73
CA GLY A 317 18.25 6.39 9.05
C GLY A 317 18.52 7.46 7.99
N LEU A 318 17.50 7.83 7.16
CA LEU A 318 17.64 8.88 6.15
C LEU A 318 16.32 9.60 5.91
N ALA A 319 16.38 10.89 5.62
CA ALA A 319 15.21 11.66 5.20
C ALA A 319 14.70 11.18 3.85
N VAL A 320 13.38 11.24 3.63
CA VAL A 320 12.75 10.91 2.36
C VAL A 320 12.34 12.16 1.58
N ASP A 321 12.23 12.04 0.27
CA ASP A 321 11.68 13.11 -0.59
C ASP A 321 10.15 13.03 -0.57
N VAL A 322 9.50 13.93 0.16
CA VAL A 322 8.04 13.91 0.37
C VAL A 322 7.31 14.64 -0.76
N MET A 323 6.34 13.97 -1.35
CA MET A 323 5.40 14.53 -2.34
C MET A 323 3.96 14.12 -2.03
N GLY A 324 3.39 14.70 -0.99
CA GLY A 324 1.98 14.54 -0.65
C GLY A 324 1.12 15.60 -1.34
N VAL A 325 -0.04 15.19 -1.85
CA VAL A 325 -1.04 16.10 -2.41
C VAL A 325 -2.34 15.96 -1.62
N ARG A 326 -2.75 17.04 -0.95
CA ARG A 326 -4.02 17.04 -0.20
C ARG A 326 -5.18 16.72 -1.14
N GLY A 327 -6.01 15.78 -0.73
CA GLY A 327 -7.23 15.39 -1.42
C GLY A 327 -7.10 14.33 -2.51
N SER A 328 -5.91 14.04 -3.06
CA SER A 328 -5.76 12.91 -3.97
C SER A 328 -4.31 12.44 -4.18
N GLY A 329 -4.08 11.18 -3.91
CA GLY A 329 -2.82 10.47 -4.15
C GLY A 329 -2.72 9.81 -5.54
N ALA A 330 -3.78 9.84 -6.34
CA ALA A 330 -3.85 9.23 -7.66
C ALA A 330 -3.13 10.06 -8.74
N THR A 331 -3.86 10.60 -9.70
CA THR A 331 -3.30 11.42 -10.80
C THR A 331 -2.56 12.68 -10.31
N PRO A 332 -3.08 13.48 -9.33
CA PRO A 332 -2.38 14.69 -8.87
C PRO A 332 -0.99 14.42 -8.28
N ALA A 333 -0.83 13.36 -7.50
CA ALA A 333 0.47 12.99 -6.94
C ALA A 333 1.49 12.69 -8.06
N ARG A 334 1.11 11.90 -9.07
CA ARG A 334 1.98 11.60 -10.22
C ARG A 334 2.30 12.83 -11.07
N ILE A 335 1.37 13.79 -11.19
CA ILE A 335 1.64 15.09 -11.82
C ILE A 335 2.70 15.87 -11.01
N SER A 336 2.65 15.84 -9.68
CA SER A 336 3.66 16.48 -8.84
C SER A 336 5.03 15.84 -9.01
N PHE A 337 5.10 14.51 -9.11
CA PHE A 337 6.32 13.79 -9.42
C PHE A 337 6.88 14.17 -10.81
N PHE A 338 6.05 14.21 -11.84
CA PHE A 338 6.43 14.66 -13.18
C PHE A 338 6.96 16.09 -13.18
N ARG A 339 6.27 17.04 -12.54
CA ARG A 339 6.74 18.44 -12.46
C ARG A 339 8.10 18.54 -11.77
N ARG A 340 8.35 17.76 -10.73
CA ARG A 340 9.64 17.75 -10.04
C ARG A 340 10.75 17.19 -10.92
N SER A 341 10.49 16.15 -11.71
CA SER A 341 11.45 15.59 -12.68
C SER A 341 11.76 16.52 -13.86
N GLN A 342 10.82 17.36 -14.24
CA GLN A 342 11.06 18.37 -15.29
C GLN A 342 12.00 19.50 -14.86
N GLY A 343 11.89 19.91 -13.59
CA GLY A 343 12.70 21.00 -13.04
C GLY A 343 14.17 20.63 -12.82
N ASP A 344 14.51 19.34 -12.91
CA ASP A 344 15.86 18.83 -12.67
C ASP A 344 16.08 17.54 -13.45
N LYS A 345 16.91 17.63 -14.51
CA LYS A 345 17.17 16.48 -15.40
C LYS A 345 17.86 15.31 -14.71
N GLN A 346 18.58 15.55 -13.61
CA GLN A 346 19.30 14.53 -12.84
C GLN A 346 18.44 13.96 -11.70
N TYR A 347 17.27 14.53 -11.46
CA TYR A 347 16.40 14.15 -10.35
C TYR A 347 16.09 12.64 -10.32
N LEU A 348 15.69 12.07 -11.46
CA LEU A 348 15.34 10.66 -11.57
C LEU A 348 16.56 9.73 -11.38
N ASP A 349 17.75 10.17 -11.75
CA ASP A 349 18.97 9.35 -11.65
C ASP A 349 19.34 9.05 -10.18
N ALA A 350 19.00 9.99 -9.28
CA ALA A 350 19.20 9.83 -7.85
C ALA A 350 18.18 8.89 -7.18
N LYS A 351 17.01 8.65 -7.82
CA LYS A 351 15.93 7.86 -7.23
C LYS A 351 16.14 6.36 -7.43
N LYS A 352 15.77 5.60 -6.39
CA LYS A 352 15.85 4.13 -6.36
C LYS A 352 14.52 3.49 -6.03
N LEU A 353 13.66 4.20 -5.26
CA LEU A 353 12.37 3.69 -4.82
C LEU A 353 11.33 4.81 -4.77
N VAL A 354 10.15 4.53 -5.28
CA VAL A 354 8.93 5.28 -5.01
C VAL A 354 8.06 4.44 -4.08
N VAL A 355 7.85 4.92 -2.86
CA VAL A 355 6.80 4.46 -1.94
C VAL A 355 5.55 5.26 -2.26
N TRP A 356 4.59 4.65 -2.92
CA TRP A 356 3.35 5.32 -3.31
C TRP A 356 2.25 4.98 -2.32
N CYS A 357 2.05 5.87 -1.34
CA CYS A 357 1.15 5.69 -0.20
C CYS A 357 -0.06 6.63 -0.33
N PHE A 358 -1.24 6.06 -0.43
CA PHE A 358 -2.49 6.81 -0.55
C PHE A 358 -3.67 6.01 0.00
N SER A 359 -4.76 6.68 0.35
CA SER A 359 -5.97 6.01 0.79
C SER A 359 -6.55 5.11 -0.29
N ALA A 360 -6.88 3.86 0.04
CA ALA A 360 -7.47 2.90 -0.91
C ALA A 360 -8.79 3.40 -1.53
N ARG A 361 -9.51 4.34 -0.88
CA ARG A 361 -10.69 4.98 -1.48
C ARG A 361 -10.38 5.68 -2.80
N GLU A 362 -9.13 6.09 -3.05
CA GLU A 362 -8.74 6.71 -4.32
C GLU A 362 -9.00 5.81 -5.53
N PHE A 363 -9.06 4.50 -5.36
CA PHE A 363 -9.41 3.60 -6.45
C PHE A 363 -10.78 3.89 -7.07
N THR A 364 -11.74 4.43 -6.29
CA THR A 364 -13.06 4.83 -6.77
C THR A 364 -13.38 6.31 -6.64
N GLU A 365 -12.82 6.99 -5.62
CA GLU A 365 -13.17 8.37 -5.30
C GLU A 365 -12.29 9.42 -6.00
N ALA A 366 -11.18 9.00 -6.63
CA ALA A 366 -10.36 9.90 -7.43
C ALA A 366 -11.14 10.44 -8.64
N ARG A 367 -10.84 11.68 -9.03
CA ARG A 367 -11.43 12.30 -10.22
C ARG A 367 -10.96 11.70 -11.56
N GLY A 368 -10.09 10.70 -11.49
CA GLY A 368 -9.63 9.90 -12.61
C GLY A 368 -8.21 9.39 -12.47
N TRP A 369 -7.96 8.27 -13.10
CA TRP A 369 -6.69 7.54 -13.15
C TRP A 369 -6.02 7.71 -14.52
N ARG A 370 -5.54 8.95 -14.81
CA ARG A 370 -4.88 9.26 -16.09
C ARG A 370 -3.44 8.79 -16.10
N LYS A 371 -2.95 8.34 -17.26
CA LYS A 371 -1.51 8.13 -17.47
C LYS A 371 -0.78 9.47 -17.39
N VAL A 372 0.33 9.49 -16.67
CA VAL A 372 1.17 10.68 -16.45
C VAL A 372 2.61 10.31 -16.75
N PRO A 373 3.31 11.02 -17.68
CA PRO A 373 4.72 10.76 -17.92
C PRO A 373 5.56 11.08 -16.67
N ILE A 374 6.70 10.40 -16.51
CA ILE A 374 7.68 10.72 -15.45
C ILE A 374 8.90 11.50 -16.01
N LYS A 375 9.12 11.44 -17.33
CA LYS A 375 10.17 12.19 -18.03
C LYS A 375 9.56 13.20 -19.00
N PRO A 376 10.21 14.35 -19.25
CA PRO A 376 9.89 15.20 -20.38
C PRO A 376 10.00 14.39 -21.69
N ARG A 377 9.13 14.68 -22.65
CA ARG A 377 9.22 14.14 -24.00
C ARG A 377 10.35 14.82 -24.77
#